data_51c8055f39b8077b68b127a3cdbf14f0
#
_entry.id   51c8055f39b8077b68b127a3cdbf14f0
#
_cell.length_a   1.000
_cell.length_b   1.000
_cell.length_c   1.000
_cell.angle_alpha   90.00
_cell.angle_beta   90.00
_cell.angle_gamma   90.00
#
_symmetry.space_group_name_H-M   'P 1'
#
loop_
_entity.id
_entity.type
_entity.pdbx_description
1 polymer ?
#
loop_
_entity_poly.entity_id
_entity_poly.type
_entity_poly.pdbx_seq_one_letter_code
_entity_poly.pdbx_strand_id
1 'polypeptide(L)'
;MASTKSVLVFVVGVIVLHIVTYYFAGVIAQVGMGARQYYPPYPNALIFLRDPLSSYVQSLIIPAQVLRGLLFAVVLYPFRRRIMEIGQYLGGLSITSMILLVGEVASAGGIIERFVYYTPIPSGFVVITFFEILIYALLFGQLLLYWERKFNKAYYAG
;
A
#
# COMPACT_ATOMS: atom_id res chain seq x y z
N MET A 1 28.68 -3.49 -4.75
CA MET A 1 27.49 -3.96 -5.50
C MET A 1 26.61 -4.81 -4.59
N ALA A 2 25.28 -4.66 -4.66
CA ALA A 2 24.38 -5.54 -3.91
C ALA A 2 24.51 -6.98 -4.41
N SER A 3 24.57 -7.95 -3.51
CA SER A 3 24.54 -9.37 -3.92
C SER A 3 23.14 -9.73 -4.44
N THR A 4 23.05 -10.68 -5.36
CA THR A 4 21.76 -11.17 -5.88
C THR A 4 20.82 -11.60 -4.75
N LYS A 5 21.38 -12.22 -3.69
CA LYS A 5 20.64 -12.60 -2.48
C LYS A 5 20.00 -11.39 -1.80
N SER A 6 20.74 -10.28 -1.66
CA SER A 6 20.23 -9.07 -1.01
C SER A 6 19.08 -8.42 -1.83
N VAL A 7 19.19 -8.44 -3.17
CA VAL A 7 18.12 -7.96 -4.06
C VAL A 7 16.88 -8.81 -3.90
N LEU A 8 17.03 -10.14 -3.94
CA LEU A 8 15.90 -11.07 -3.80
C LEU A 8 15.18 -10.91 -2.46
N VAL A 9 15.94 -10.83 -1.36
CA VAL A 9 15.37 -10.63 0.00
C VAL A 9 14.59 -9.32 0.07
N PHE A 10 15.09 -8.25 -0.56
CA PHE A 10 14.37 -6.97 -0.64
C PHE A 10 13.07 -7.11 -1.43
N VAL A 11 13.11 -7.65 -2.64
CA VAL A 11 11.93 -7.78 -3.51
C VAL A 11 10.86 -8.64 -2.85
N VAL A 12 11.24 -9.79 -2.30
CA VAL A 12 10.31 -10.68 -1.58
C VAL A 12 9.72 -9.96 -0.36
N GLY A 13 10.56 -9.25 0.40
CA GLY A 13 10.09 -8.46 1.55
C GLY A 13 9.06 -7.41 1.16
N VAL A 14 9.32 -6.66 0.10
CA VAL A 14 8.36 -5.64 -0.40
C VAL A 14 7.04 -6.29 -0.79
N ILE A 15 7.05 -7.38 -1.57
CA ILE A 15 5.82 -8.06 -2.02
C ILE A 15 5.02 -8.60 -0.82
N VAL A 16 5.67 -9.36 0.05
CA VAL A 16 4.99 -10.02 1.19
C VAL A 16 4.42 -8.98 2.15
N LEU A 17 5.22 -7.99 2.52
CA LEU A 17 4.78 -6.95 3.44
C LEU A 17 3.68 -6.08 2.83
N HIS A 18 3.76 -5.78 1.52
CA HIS A 18 2.71 -5.08 0.82
C HIS A 18 1.37 -5.84 0.91
N ILE A 19 1.37 -7.13 0.58
CA ILE A 19 0.17 -7.96 0.63
C ILE A 19 -0.41 -7.99 2.05
N VAL A 20 0.42 -8.29 3.05
CA VAL A 20 -0.03 -8.41 4.45
C VAL A 20 -0.62 -7.10 4.96
N THR A 21 0.08 -5.99 4.76
CA THR A 21 -0.38 -4.68 5.25
C THR A 21 -1.60 -4.17 4.49
N TYR A 22 -1.70 -4.46 3.19
CA TYR A 22 -2.87 -4.14 2.38
C TYR A 22 -4.13 -4.85 2.89
N TYR A 23 -4.04 -6.17 3.13
CA TYR A 23 -5.18 -6.92 3.67
C TYR A 23 -5.56 -6.47 5.08
N PHE A 24 -4.56 -6.21 5.92
CA PHE A 24 -4.81 -5.75 7.29
C PHE A 24 -5.54 -4.40 7.30
N ALA A 25 -5.07 -3.43 6.51
CA ALA A 25 -5.72 -2.12 6.40
C ALA A 25 -7.13 -2.25 5.80
N GLY A 26 -7.30 -3.09 4.76
CA GLY A 26 -8.60 -3.35 4.15
C GLY A 26 -9.61 -3.97 5.12
N VAL A 27 -9.19 -4.90 5.97
CA VAL A 27 -10.07 -5.45 7.03
C VAL A 27 -10.49 -4.38 8.03
N ILE A 28 -9.55 -3.53 8.49
CA ILE A 28 -9.87 -2.40 9.37
C ILE A 28 -10.89 -1.47 8.70
N ALA A 29 -10.66 -1.10 7.44
CA ALA A 29 -11.57 -0.22 6.71
C ALA A 29 -12.97 -0.84 6.56
N GLN A 30 -13.05 -2.08 6.12
CA GLN A 30 -14.33 -2.73 5.83
C GLN A 30 -15.13 -3.08 7.08
N VAL A 31 -14.47 -3.59 8.12
CA VAL A 31 -15.14 -4.07 9.34
C VAL A 31 -15.17 -2.98 10.40
N GLY A 32 -14.03 -2.31 10.66
CA GLY A 32 -13.90 -1.33 11.73
C GLY A 32 -14.45 0.05 11.38
N MET A 33 -14.31 0.49 10.11
CA MET A 33 -14.70 1.84 9.68
C MET A 33 -15.97 1.85 8.81
N GLY A 34 -16.57 0.70 8.54
CA GLY A 34 -17.82 0.59 7.80
C GLY A 34 -17.69 0.82 6.28
N ALA A 35 -16.52 0.68 5.69
CA ALA A 35 -16.33 0.81 4.24
C ALA A 35 -17.22 -0.14 3.43
N ARG A 36 -17.58 -1.29 4.00
CA ARG A 36 -18.40 -2.32 3.35
C ARG A 36 -19.72 -1.79 2.80
N GLN A 37 -20.34 -0.80 3.46
CA GLN A 37 -21.61 -0.20 3.01
C GLN A 37 -21.55 0.46 1.62
N TYR A 38 -20.36 0.80 1.13
CA TYR A 38 -20.17 1.43 -0.18
C TYR A 38 -19.92 0.42 -1.31
N TYR A 39 -19.92 -0.89 -1.00
CA TYR A 39 -19.75 -1.97 -1.97
C TYR A 39 -21.06 -2.73 -2.19
N PRO A 40 -21.29 -3.29 -3.40
CA PRO A 40 -22.43 -4.20 -3.62
C PRO A 40 -22.40 -5.37 -2.60
N PRO A 41 -23.55 -5.90 -2.18
CA PRO A 41 -24.92 -5.55 -2.64
C PRO A 41 -25.60 -4.47 -1.77
N TYR A 42 -24.91 -3.67 -1.03
CA TYR A 42 -25.52 -2.68 -0.14
C TYR A 42 -26.18 -1.52 -0.89
N PRO A 43 -27.27 -0.91 -0.33
CA PRO A 43 -28.02 0.15 -1.00
C PRO A 43 -27.19 1.40 -1.35
N ASN A 44 -26.18 1.70 -0.53
CA ASN A 44 -25.26 2.83 -0.72
C ASN A 44 -24.05 2.50 -1.59
N ALA A 45 -24.06 1.34 -2.25
CA ALA A 45 -22.94 0.89 -3.07
C ALA A 45 -22.65 1.86 -4.19
N LEU A 46 -21.36 2.18 -4.35
CA LEU A 46 -20.90 3.02 -5.44
C LEU A 46 -20.87 2.21 -6.73
N ILE A 47 -21.44 2.77 -7.78
CA ILE A 47 -21.71 2.09 -9.06
C ILE A 47 -20.43 1.56 -9.76
N PHE A 48 -19.28 2.18 -9.47
CA PHE A 48 -17.99 1.79 -10.02
C PHE A 48 -17.24 0.76 -9.16
N LEU A 49 -17.75 0.42 -7.98
CA LEU A 49 -17.14 -0.60 -7.13
C LEU A 49 -17.74 -1.99 -7.41
N ARG A 50 -16.89 -3.00 -7.34
CA ARG A 50 -17.29 -4.40 -7.42
C ARG A 50 -17.40 -4.99 -6.02
N ASP A 51 -18.23 -6.01 -5.84
CA ASP A 51 -18.24 -6.76 -4.59
C ASP A 51 -16.87 -7.40 -4.35
N PRO A 52 -16.18 -7.02 -3.24
CA PRO A 52 -14.89 -7.58 -2.91
C PRO A 52 -14.91 -9.08 -2.61
N LEU A 53 -16.09 -9.64 -2.28
CA LEU A 53 -16.28 -11.07 -2.03
C LEU A 53 -16.66 -11.87 -3.28
N SER A 54 -16.85 -11.21 -4.42
CA SER A 54 -17.15 -11.92 -5.68
C SER A 54 -15.96 -12.81 -6.10
N SER A 55 -16.26 -13.96 -6.69
CA SER A 55 -15.23 -14.89 -7.19
C SER A 55 -14.26 -14.25 -8.17
N TYR A 56 -14.76 -13.34 -9.00
CA TYR A 56 -13.95 -12.57 -9.94
C TYR A 56 -12.90 -11.69 -9.21
N VAL A 57 -13.32 -10.92 -8.21
CA VAL A 57 -12.39 -10.08 -7.43
C VAL A 57 -11.41 -10.94 -6.66
N GLN A 58 -11.89 -11.99 -6.00
CA GLN A 58 -11.04 -12.89 -5.20
C GLN A 58 -9.96 -13.58 -6.06
N SER A 59 -10.26 -13.94 -7.30
CA SER A 59 -9.26 -14.56 -8.19
C SER A 59 -8.17 -13.59 -8.68
N LEU A 60 -8.48 -12.30 -8.77
CA LEU A 60 -7.56 -11.29 -9.31
C LEU A 60 -6.79 -10.51 -8.23
N ILE A 61 -7.30 -10.47 -7.00
CA ILE A 61 -6.72 -9.58 -5.98
C ILE A 61 -5.28 -9.96 -5.65
N ILE A 62 -4.94 -11.22 -5.46
CA ILE A 62 -3.58 -11.66 -5.15
C ILE A 62 -2.61 -11.37 -6.30
N PRO A 63 -2.89 -11.79 -7.55
CA PRO A 63 -2.04 -11.43 -8.69
C PRO A 63 -1.82 -9.92 -8.83
N ALA A 64 -2.87 -9.12 -8.64
CA ALA A 64 -2.78 -7.67 -8.70
C ALA A 64 -1.87 -7.09 -7.59
N GLN A 65 -1.99 -7.60 -6.35
CA GLN A 65 -1.13 -7.14 -5.25
C GLN A 65 0.32 -7.60 -5.41
N VAL A 66 0.58 -8.78 -5.99
CA VAL A 66 1.94 -9.21 -6.34
C VAL A 66 2.56 -8.25 -7.37
N LEU A 67 1.82 -7.93 -8.44
CA LEU A 67 2.28 -6.98 -9.46
C LEU A 67 2.55 -5.60 -8.85
N ARG A 68 1.65 -5.11 -8.00
CA ARG A 68 1.83 -3.83 -7.29
C ARG A 68 3.04 -3.84 -6.37
N GLY A 69 3.27 -4.93 -5.63
CA GLY A 69 4.45 -5.12 -4.80
C GLY A 69 5.75 -5.11 -5.61
N LEU A 70 5.76 -5.71 -6.80
CA LEU A 70 6.89 -5.64 -7.73
C LEU A 70 7.16 -4.21 -8.19
N LEU A 71 6.13 -3.45 -8.56
CA LEU A 71 6.27 -2.04 -8.93
C LEU A 71 6.83 -1.20 -7.77
N PHE A 72 6.36 -1.42 -6.54
CA PHE A 72 6.94 -0.77 -5.37
C PHE A 72 8.40 -1.15 -5.15
N ALA A 73 8.76 -2.42 -5.34
CA ALA A 73 10.15 -2.84 -5.24
C ALA A 73 11.05 -2.12 -6.26
N VAL A 74 10.59 -1.97 -7.51
CA VAL A 74 11.31 -1.22 -8.55
C VAL A 74 11.49 0.24 -8.16
N VAL A 75 10.43 0.90 -7.68
CA VAL A 75 10.47 2.33 -7.28
C VAL A 75 11.34 2.54 -6.04
N LEU A 76 11.24 1.69 -5.03
CA LEU A 76 11.96 1.86 -3.76
C LEU A 76 13.42 1.42 -3.83
N TYR A 77 13.78 0.52 -4.76
CA TYR A 77 15.12 -0.05 -4.84
C TYR A 77 16.24 1.00 -4.98
N PRO A 78 16.14 2.02 -5.86
CA PRO A 78 17.17 3.07 -5.98
C PRO A 78 17.39 3.87 -4.69
N PHE A 79 16.35 4.03 -3.88
CA PHE A 79 16.38 4.82 -2.65
C PHE A 79 16.68 3.98 -1.40
N ARG A 80 16.74 2.67 -1.53
CA ARG A 80 16.85 1.70 -0.43
C ARG A 80 17.96 2.05 0.56
N ARG A 81 19.19 2.28 0.07
CA ARG A 81 20.32 2.61 0.94
C ARG A 81 20.09 3.93 1.68
N ARG A 82 19.68 4.97 0.95
CA ARG A 82 19.45 6.30 1.52
C ARG A 82 18.37 6.30 2.58
N ILE A 83 17.27 5.60 2.33
CA ILE A 83 16.18 5.46 3.29
C ILE A 83 16.65 4.79 4.58
N MET A 84 17.53 3.80 4.50
CA MET A 84 18.08 3.11 5.67
C MET A 84 19.05 3.99 6.47
N GLU A 85 19.81 4.87 5.81
CA GLU A 85 20.76 5.78 6.45
C GLU A 85 20.08 6.86 7.31
N ILE A 86 18.92 7.37 6.92
CA ILE A 86 18.18 8.41 7.66
C ILE A 86 17.46 7.90 8.92
N GLY A 87 17.48 6.60 9.17
CA GLY A 87 16.98 5.99 10.41
C GLY A 87 15.56 5.44 10.33
N GLN A 88 15.13 4.73 11.39
CA GLN A 88 13.89 3.96 11.40
C GLN A 88 12.65 4.84 11.18
N TYR A 89 12.53 5.92 11.95
CA TYR A 89 11.32 6.74 11.91
C TYR A 89 11.23 7.58 10.63
N LEU A 90 12.29 8.32 10.30
CA LEU A 90 12.31 9.17 9.10
C LEU A 90 12.30 8.34 7.82
N GLY A 91 13.00 7.19 7.80
CA GLY A 91 12.95 6.27 6.68
C GLY A 91 11.54 5.69 6.46
N GLY A 92 10.87 5.28 7.54
CA GLY A 92 9.49 4.83 7.49
C GLY A 92 8.54 5.91 7.00
N LEU A 93 8.66 7.14 7.49
CA LEU A 93 7.87 8.28 7.03
C LEU A 93 8.14 8.60 5.55
N SER A 94 9.40 8.51 5.09
CA SER A 94 9.73 8.72 3.68
C SER A 94 9.04 7.70 2.78
N ILE A 95 9.07 6.42 3.14
CA ILE A 95 8.36 5.37 2.40
C ILE A 95 6.86 5.63 2.43
N THR A 96 6.30 5.96 3.61
CA THR A 96 4.88 6.31 3.77
C THR A 96 4.48 7.45 2.83
N SER A 97 5.26 8.53 2.81
CA SER A 97 4.99 9.68 1.93
C SER A 97 5.07 9.31 0.45
N MET A 98 6.05 8.50 0.04
CA MET A 98 6.16 8.01 -1.33
C MET A 98 4.95 7.16 -1.72
N ILE A 99 4.48 6.28 -0.84
CA ILE A 99 3.32 5.44 -1.10
C ILE A 99 2.03 6.26 -1.16
N LEU A 100 1.86 7.23 -0.27
CA LEU A 100 0.70 8.12 -0.30
C LEU A 100 0.65 8.90 -1.63
N LEU A 101 1.77 9.47 -2.07
CA LEU A 101 1.84 10.18 -3.34
C LEU A 101 1.54 9.27 -4.54
N VAL A 102 2.16 8.08 -4.60
CA VAL A 102 1.94 7.12 -5.69
C VAL A 102 0.55 6.50 -5.60
N GLY A 103 0.08 6.19 -4.40
CA GLY A 103 -1.25 5.63 -4.17
C GLY A 103 -2.36 6.60 -4.55
N GLU A 104 -2.15 7.88 -4.35
CA GLU A 104 -3.07 8.93 -4.75
C GLU A 104 -3.22 9.02 -6.27
N VAL A 105 -2.13 8.92 -7.01
CA VAL A 105 -2.12 8.89 -8.48
C VAL A 105 -2.68 7.58 -9.04
N ALA A 106 -2.42 6.45 -8.37
CA ALA A 106 -2.86 5.13 -8.83
C ALA A 106 -4.34 4.80 -8.51
N SER A 107 -4.97 5.50 -7.59
CA SER A 107 -6.39 5.32 -7.27
C SER A 107 -7.24 6.28 -8.11
N ALA A 108 -7.61 5.89 -9.32
CA ALA A 108 -8.58 6.55 -10.22
C ALA A 108 -8.95 8.01 -9.86
N GLY A 109 -8.03 8.94 -10.11
CA GLY A 109 -8.11 10.34 -9.68
C GLY A 109 -7.74 10.50 -8.21
N GLY A 110 -6.60 11.12 -7.94
CA GLY A 110 -6.14 11.45 -6.60
C GLY A 110 -7.18 12.27 -5.82
N ILE A 111 -6.99 12.42 -4.51
CA ILE A 111 -7.92 13.18 -3.66
C ILE A 111 -8.17 14.57 -4.26
N ILE A 112 -7.14 15.21 -4.79
CA ILE A 112 -7.24 16.55 -5.40
C ILE A 112 -8.09 16.52 -6.68
N GLU A 113 -7.81 15.58 -7.60
CA GLU A 113 -8.59 15.46 -8.83
C GLU A 113 -10.04 15.08 -8.56
N ARG A 114 -10.31 14.31 -7.51
CA ARG A 114 -11.68 13.95 -7.10
C ARG A 114 -12.49 15.19 -6.69
N PHE A 115 -11.86 16.12 -5.99
CA PHE A 115 -12.53 17.39 -5.64
C PHE A 115 -12.83 18.27 -6.86
N VAL A 116 -12.01 18.20 -7.90
CA VAL A 116 -12.08 19.10 -9.05
C VAL A 116 -12.94 18.52 -10.19
N TYR A 117 -12.82 17.21 -10.46
CA TYR A 117 -13.31 16.64 -11.73
C TYR A 117 -14.39 15.57 -11.59
N TYR A 118 -14.66 15.06 -10.38
CA TYR A 118 -15.61 13.95 -10.22
C TYR A 118 -16.89 14.35 -9.51
N THR A 119 -17.98 13.67 -9.87
CA THR A 119 -19.25 13.72 -9.13
C THR A 119 -19.01 13.41 -7.65
N PRO A 120 -19.76 14.05 -6.74
CA PRO A 120 -19.51 13.96 -5.31
C PRO A 120 -19.55 12.50 -4.83
N ILE A 121 -18.37 12.00 -4.50
CA ILE A 121 -18.23 10.74 -3.77
C ILE A 121 -18.62 11.03 -2.31
N PRO A 122 -19.40 10.16 -1.65
CA PRO A 122 -19.77 10.36 -0.26
C PRO A 122 -18.55 10.67 0.60
N SER A 123 -18.60 11.75 1.37
CA SER A 123 -17.47 12.19 2.21
C SER A 123 -17.00 11.10 3.18
N GLY A 124 -17.93 10.28 3.69
CA GLY A 124 -17.60 9.13 4.52
C GLY A 124 -16.71 8.12 3.81
N PHE A 125 -16.95 7.84 2.53
CA PHE A 125 -16.09 6.93 1.75
C PHE A 125 -14.68 7.52 1.56
N VAL A 126 -14.58 8.81 1.27
CA VAL A 126 -13.28 9.50 1.09
C VAL A 126 -12.46 9.44 2.38
N VAL A 127 -13.09 9.74 3.51
CA VAL A 127 -12.43 9.71 4.83
C VAL A 127 -11.94 8.30 5.16
N ILE A 128 -12.79 7.29 4.98
CA ILE A 128 -12.42 5.90 5.26
C ILE A 128 -11.26 5.45 4.37
N THR A 129 -11.32 5.72 3.07
CA THR A 129 -10.27 5.36 2.12
C THR A 129 -8.94 6.06 2.44
N PHE A 130 -9.00 7.32 2.86
CA PHE A 130 -7.79 8.04 3.31
C PHE A 130 -7.14 7.36 4.52
N PHE A 131 -7.91 7.03 5.54
CA PHE A 131 -7.37 6.34 6.72
C PHE A 131 -6.89 4.91 6.39
N GLU A 132 -7.58 4.19 5.51
CA GLU A 132 -7.12 2.89 5.01
C GLU A 132 -5.73 2.98 4.38
N ILE A 133 -5.54 3.92 3.44
CA ILE A 133 -4.25 4.12 2.77
C ILE A 133 -3.19 4.58 3.78
N LEU A 134 -3.54 5.45 4.71
CA LEU A 134 -2.61 5.93 5.74
C LEU A 134 -2.12 4.80 6.66
N ILE A 135 -3.05 3.97 7.16
CA ILE A 135 -2.72 2.81 8.00
C ILE A 135 -1.83 1.84 7.22
N TYR A 136 -2.23 1.50 5.99
CA TYR A 136 -1.46 0.65 5.11
C TYR A 136 -0.02 1.18 4.92
N ALA A 137 0.13 2.45 4.52
CA ALA A 137 1.42 3.04 4.20
C ALA A 137 2.35 3.15 5.42
N LEU A 138 1.81 3.49 6.60
CA LEU A 138 2.56 3.54 7.85
C LEU A 138 3.08 2.16 8.25
N LEU A 139 2.20 1.15 8.24
CA LEU A 139 2.58 -0.22 8.59
C LEU A 139 3.61 -0.77 7.60
N PHE A 140 3.36 -0.62 6.30
CA PHE A 140 4.28 -1.09 5.29
C PHE A 140 5.66 -0.44 5.41
N GLY A 141 5.72 0.89 5.57
CA GLY A 141 6.99 1.62 5.70
C GLY A 141 7.81 1.17 6.90
N GLN A 142 7.19 1.04 8.07
CA GLN A 142 7.89 0.61 9.29
C GLN A 142 8.32 -0.86 9.22
N LEU A 143 7.46 -1.74 8.74
CA LEU A 143 7.76 -3.16 8.62
C LEU A 143 8.83 -3.44 7.56
N LEU A 144 8.85 -2.69 6.45
CA LEU A 144 9.88 -2.84 5.43
C LEU A 144 11.27 -2.46 5.96
N LEU A 145 11.37 -1.39 6.72
CA LEU A 145 12.64 -1.02 7.35
C LEU A 145 13.10 -2.04 8.39
N TYR A 146 12.17 -2.55 9.20
CA TYR A 146 12.48 -3.62 10.14
C TYR A 146 12.97 -4.88 9.41
N TRP A 147 12.29 -5.29 8.33
CA TRP A 147 12.68 -6.41 7.47
C TRP A 147 14.09 -6.22 6.91
N GLU A 148 14.36 -5.08 6.33
CA GLU A 148 15.67 -4.77 5.76
C GLU A 148 16.80 -4.85 6.81
N ARG A 149 16.60 -4.28 7.97
CA ARG A 149 17.58 -4.33 9.07
C ARG A 149 17.80 -5.74 9.58
N LYS A 150 16.77 -6.56 9.60
CA LYS A 150 16.85 -7.94 10.10
C LYS A 150 17.52 -8.88 9.11
N PHE A 151 17.14 -8.83 7.85
CA PHE A 151 17.52 -9.84 6.86
C PHE A 151 18.61 -9.39 5.87
N ASN A 152 18.89 -8.09 5.79
CA ASN A 152 19.90 -7.51 4.90
C ASN A 152 21.04 -6.78 5.63
N LYS A 153 21.31 -7.10 6.88
CA LYS A 153 22.38 -6.46 7.70
C LYS A 153 23.71 -6.38 6.97
N ALA A 154 24.12 -7.46 6.32
CA ALA A 154 25.41 -7.53 5.61
C ALA A 154 25.51 -6.52 4.44
N TYR A 155 24.41 -6.15 3.85
CA TYR A 155 24.37 -5.15 2.77
C TYR A 155 24.67 -3.73 3.26
N TYR A 156 24.33 -3.42 4.51
CA TYR A 156 24.49 -2.09 5.10
C TYR A 156 25.76 -1.96 5.96
N ALA A 157 26.46 -3.06 6.22
CA ALA A 157 27.69 -3.07 7.02
C ALA A 157 28.96 -2.77 6.22
N GLY A 158 28.89 -2.68 4.90
CA GLY A 158 29.98 -2.31 3.97
C GLY A 158 29.66 -1.01 3.23
#